data_1a7729d641f851b7910dc40d2b1bd22b
#
_entry.id   1a7729d641f851b7910dc40d2b1bd22b
#
_cell.length_a   1.000
_cell.length_b   1.000
_cell.length_c   1.000
_cell.angle_alpha   90.00
_cell.angle_beta   90.00
_cell.angle_gamma   90.00
#
_symmetry.space_group_name_H-M   'P 1'
#
loop_
_entity.id
_entity.type
_entity.pdbx_description
1 polymer ?
#
loop_
_entity_poly.entity_id
_entity_poly.type
_entity_poly.pdbx_seq_one_letter_code
_entity_poly.pdbx_strand_id
1 'polypeptide(L)'
;MVSGSDIVVETKNLTKIYRDFWGRQKVRALKALDLQIKRGEVFGLLGPNGSGKTTTIKLLLGLLFPTSGEIQILGKSASDVTKNERIGYLPEESYLYRFLNAEETLDFYGRLFNMSGVVRRQRVAQLINMVGLDAARKRQLREYSKGMTRRIGLAQALINDPDLILLDEPTSGLDPIGTKNMKDLIIELRNQGKTVIMSSHLLADVQDVCDRVGILYQGELKELGRVDELLQISTQTEIRAEGLSDGARKKIEQIIQEDGAALNFSGHPTTTLEELFLNIIAESEARPGRRVRGGAKE
;
A
#
# COMPACT_ATOMS: atom_id res chain seq x y z
N MET A 1 10.80 16.48 16.71
CA MET A 1 11.21 15.08 17.02
C MET A 1 9.95 14.24 17.08
N VAL A 2 9.72 13.38 16.07
CA VAL A 2 8.59 12.43 16.10
C VAL A 2 8.91 11.41 17.17
N SER A 3 8.03 11.27 18.19
CA SER A 3 8.26 10.33 19.27
C SER A 3 8.27 8.90 18.69
N GLY A 4 9.19 8.04 19.12
CA GLY A 4 9.34 6.67 18.62
C GLY A 4 8.11 5.75 18.79
N SER A 5 7.00 6.26 19.33
CA SER A 5 5.71 5.57 19.47
C SER A 5 4.83 5.60 18.19
N ASP A 6 5.19 6.39 17.19
CA ASP A 6 4.36 6.62 16.00
C ASP A 6 4.73 5.71 14.81
N ILE A 7 5.86 5.01 14.87
CA ILE A 7 6.32 4.09 13.83
C ILE A 7 5.76 2.70 14.09
N VAL A 8 5.01 2.18 13.12
CA VAL A 8 4.39 0.84 13.18
C VAL A 8 5.29 -0.22 12.56
N VAL A 9 6.02 0.14 11.50
CA VAL A 9 6.98 -0.75 10.84
C VAL A 9 8.29 0.00 10.65
N GLU A 10 9.40 -0.62 11.05
CA GLU A 10 10.75 -0.15 10.77
C GLU A 10 11.60 -1.29 10.22
N THR A 11 12.34 -1.02 9.14
CA THR A 11 13.36 -1.93 8.61
C THR A 11 14.70 -1.21 8.52
N LYS A 12 15.79 -1.91 8.88
CA LYS A 12 17.16 -1.38 8.83
C LYS A 12 18.06 -2.32 8.03
N ASN A 13 18.59 -1.82 6.91
CA ASN A 13 19.48 -2.57 6.01
C ASN A 13 18.93 -3.95 5.62
N LEU A 14 17.59 -4.06 5.47
CA LEU A 14 16.91 -5.31 5.26
C LEU A 14 17.31 -5.93 3.92
N THR A 15 17.92 -7.10 3.97
CA THR A 15 18.40 -7.82 2.80
C THR A 15 17.83 -9.23 2.76
N LYS A 16 17.38 -9.66 1.58
CA LYS A 16 16.94 -11.02 1.33
C LYS A 16 17.57 -11.59 0.08
N ILE A 17 18.32 -12.70 0.27
CA ILE A 17 18.94 -13.46 -0.80
C ILE A 17 18.32 -14.86 -0.81
N TYR A 18 17.74 -15.26 -1.92
CA TYR A 18 17.35 -16.65 -2.14
C TYR A 18 18.54 -17.42 -2.67
N ARG A 19 18.76 -18.60 -2.11
CA ARG A 19 19.84 -19.51 -2.49
C ARG A 19 19.26 -20.79 -3.10
N ASP A 20 20.01 -21.44 -3.98
CA ASP A 20 19.67 -22.77 -4.47
C ASP A 20 19.99 -23.84 -3.41
N PHE A 21 19.70 -25.10 -3.73
CA PHE A 21 20.00 -26.24 -2.85
C PHE A 21 21.50 -26.36 -2.49
N TRP A 22 22.37 -25.88 -3.36
CA TRP A 22 23.82 -25.89 -3.18
C TRP A 22 24.35 -24.65 -2.42
N GLY A 23 23.46 -23.79 -1.91
CA GLY A 23 23.84 -22.57 -1.21
C GLY A 23 24.30 -21.42 -2.11
N ARG A 24 24.24 -21.56 -3.45
CA ARG A 24 24.62 -20.49 -4.39
C ARG A 24 23.55 -19.43 -4.44
N GLN A 25 23.97 -18.18 -4.52
CA GLN A 25 23.02 -17.08 -4.67
C GLN A 25 22.25 -17.20 -6.00
N LYS A 26 20.93 -17.32 -5.91
CA LYS A 26 20.02 -17.38 -7.05
C LYS A 26 19.41 -16.01 -7.37
N VAL A 27 18.83 -15.37 -6.36
CA VAL A 27 18.19 -14.06 -6.50
C VAL A 27 18.42 -13.23 -5.25
N ARG A 28 18.81 -11.98 -5.40
CA ARG A 28 18.85 -10.98 -4.34
C ARG A 28 17.56 -10.15 -4.41
N ALA A 29 16.54 -10.61 -3.68
CA ALA A 29 15.19 -10.04 -3.74
C ALA A 29 15.08 -8.69 -3.04
N LEU A 30 15.90 -8.42 -2.00
CA LEU A 30 16.00 -7.13 -1.34
C LEU A 30 17.47 -6.81 -1.05
N LYS A 31 17.83 -5.53 -1.15
CA LYS A 31 19.17 -4.99 -1.02
C LYS A 31 19.16 -3.78 -0.08
N ALA A 32 19.42 -4.04 1.22
CA ALA A 32 19.51 -3.00 2.24
C ALA A 32 18.30 -2.05 2.26
N LEU A 33 17.07 -2.60 2.36
CA LEU A 33 15.86 -1.82 2.41
C LEU A 33 15.72 -1.15 3.79
N ASP A 34 15.73 0.18 3.80
CA ASP A 34 15.41 1.02 4.95
C ASP A 34 14.02 1.63 4.76
N LEU A 35 13.11 1.37 5.69
CA LEU A 35 11.73 1.78 5.60
C LEU A 35 11.16 2.11 6.98
N GLN A 36 10.41 3.19 7.08
CA GLN A 36 9.64 3.56 8.26
C GLN A 36 8.20 3.89 7.85
N ILE A 37 7.23 3.21 8.48
CA ILE A 37 5.80 3.39 8.23
C ILE A 37 5.15 3.86 9.51
N LYS A 38 4.38 4.95 9.40
CA LYS A 38 3.73 5.61 10.53
C LYS A 38 2.35 5.00 10.80
N ARG A 39 1.88 5.20 12.02
CA ARG A 39 0.54 4.78 12.41
C ARG A 39 -0.54 5.54 11.64
N GLY A 40 -1.56 4.84 11.19
CA GLY A 40 -2.74 5.43 10.55
C GLY A 40 -2.53 5.90 9.10
N GLU A 41 -1.36 5.63 8.50
CA GLU A 41 -1.15 5.92 7.08
C GLU A 41 -1.47 4.72 6.18
N VAL A 42 -1.83 4.99 4.93
CA VAL A 42 -1.81 4.01 3.84
C VAL A 42 -0.49 4.14 3.11
N PHE A 43 0.32 3.11 3.19
CA PHE A 43 1.64 3.05 2.56
C PHE A 43 1.65 2.10 1.36
N GLY A 44 2.07 2.61 0.19
CA GLY A 44 2.20 1.85 -1.05
C GLY A 44 3.61 1.31 -1.27
N LEU A 45 3.76 0.01 -1.48
CA LEU A 45 4.96 -0.61 -2.06
C LEU A 45 4.75 -0.77 -3.56
N LEU A 46 5.36 0.10 -4.35
CA LEU A 46 5.20 0.18 -5.79
C LEU A 46 6.39 -0.45 -6.51
N GLY A 47 6.14 -1.11 -7.64
CA GLY A 47 7.21 -1.64 -8.49
C GLY A 47 6.77 -2.78 -9.38
N PRO A 48 7.57 -3.15 -10.39
CA PRO A 48 7.26 -4.24 -11.31
C PRO A 48 7.27 -5.61 -10.61
N ASN A 49 6.81 -6.62 -11.31
CA ASN A 49 6.90 -8.00 -10.80
C ASN A 49 8.37 -8.38 -10.57
N GLY A 50 8.63 -9.03 -9.43
CA GLY A 50 10.00 -9.40 -9.02
C GLY A 50 10.80 -8.27 -8.36
N SER A 51 10.25 -7.07 -8.15
CA SER A 51 10.95 -5.97 -7.49
C SER A 51 11.20 -6.16 -5.99
N GLY A 52 10.51 -7.13 -5.35
CA GLY A 52 10.67 -7.43 -3.92
C GLY A 52 9.45 -7.14 -3.05
N LYS A 53 8.33 -6.61 -3.60
CA LYS A 53 7.10 -6.25 -2.86
C LYS A 53 6.57 -7.38 -1.98
N THR A 54 6.17 -8.50 -2.59
CA THR A 54 5.66 -9.69 -1.86
C THR A 54 6.71 -10.27 -0.91
N THR A 55 8.01 -10.21 -1.27
CA THR A 55 9.09 -10.62 -0.36
C THR A 55 9.12 -9.74 0.88
N THR A 56 8.98 -8.43 0.74
CA THR A 56 8.90 -7.49 1.86
C THR A 56 7.70 -7.83 2.76
N ILE A 57 6.50 -7.98 2.19
CA ILE A 57 5.30 -8.35 2.95
C ILE A 57 5.51 -9.67 3.73
N LYS A 58 6.06 -10.71 3.09
CA LYS A 58 6.33 -12.01 3.75
C LYS A 58 7.37 -11.91 4.87
N LEU A 59 8.37 -11.04 4.74
CA LEU A 59 9.34 -10.76 5.80
C LEU A 59 8.68 -10.03 6.98
N LEU A 60 7.81 -9.04 6.72
CA LEU A 60 7.03 -8.36 7.75
C LEU A 60 6.12 -9.33 8.53
N LEU A 61 5.50 -10.28 7.85
CA LEU A 61 4.68 -11.32 8.48
C LEU A 61 5.50 -12.33 9.31
N GLY A 62 6.82 -12.40 9.11
CA GLY A 62 7.66 -13.45 9.67
C GLY A 62 7.52 -14.80 8.96
N LEU A 63 6.90 -14.83 7.76
CA LEU A 63 6.82 -16.02 6.90
C LEU A 63 8.15 -16.30 6.19
N LEU A 64 9.02 -15.31 6.13
CA LEU A 64 10.40 -15.41 5.65
C LEU A 64 11.33 -14.77 6.66
N PHE A 65 12.56 -15.29 6.76
CA PHE A 65 13.61 -14.69 7.56
C PHE A 65 14.54 -13.86 6.68
N PRO A 66 15.00 -12.68 7.15
CA PRO A 66 15.98 -11.89 6.44
C PRO A 66 17.33 -12.63 6.33
N THR A 67 18.10 -12.30 5.29
CA THR A 67 19.51 -12.74 5.19
C THR A 67 20.38 -11.87 6.08
N SER A 68 20.09 -10.57 6.16
CA SER A 68 20.71 -9.60 7.08
C SER A 68 19.78 -8.41 7.26
N GLY A 69 20.07 -7.57 8.25
CA GLY A 69 19.25 -6.43 8.63
C GLY A 69 18.19 -6.78 9.67
N GLU A 70 17.44 -5.76 10.09
CA GLU A 70 16.49 -5.84 11.18
C GLU A 70 15.11 -5.42 10.74
N ILE A 71 14.09 -5.98 11.39
CA ILE A 71 12.68 -5.64 11.18
C ILE A 71 12.02 -5.49 12.56
N GLN A 72 11.37 -4.35 12.78
CA GLN A 72 10.49 -4.12 13.91
C GLN A 72 9.07 -3.82 13.43
N ILE A 73 8.07 -4.41 14.07
CA ILE A 73 6.65 -4.26 13.73
C ILE A 73 5.85 -4.17 15.02
N LEU A 74 5.05 -3.09 15.16
CA LEU A 74 4.25 -2.83 16.36
C LEU A 74 5.10 -2.89 17.66
N GLY A 75 6.37 -2.44 17.57
CA GLY A 75 7.34 -2.47 18.68
C GLY A 75 7.97 -3.84 18.97
N LYS A 76 7.72 -4.86 18.14
CA LYS A 76 8.25 -6.21 18.28
C LYS A 76 9.14 -6.60 17.10
N SER A 77 10.08 -7.53 17.34
CA SER A 77 10.85 -8.15 16.24
C SER A 77 9.93 -8.91 15.29
N ALA A 78 10.29 -8.99 14.00
CA ALA A 78 9.55 -9.78 13.02
C ALA A 78 9.49 -11.29 13.38
N SER A 79 10.44 -11.81 14.15
CA SER A 79 10.47 -13.19 14.64
C SER A 79 9.48 -13.45 15.78
N ASP A 80 8.99 -12.43 16.48
CA ASP A 80 7.96 -12.57 17.51
C ASP A 80 6.60 -12.77 16.85
N VAL A 81 6.10 -14.01 16.84
CA VAL A 81 4.83 -14.38 16.21
C VAL A 81 3.61 -13.76 16.89
N THR A 82 3.73 -13.31 18.15
CA THR A 82 2.60 -12.70 18.88
C THR A 82 2.13 -11.40 18.26
N LYS A 83 2.99 -10.71 17.50
CA LYS A 83 2.59 -9.51 16.73
C LYS A 83 1.50 -9.81 15.71
N ASN A 84 1.45 -11.06 15.18
CA ASN A 84 0.51 -11.44 14.12
C ASN A 84 -0.96 -11.42 14.59
N GLU A 85 -1.20 -11.47 15.90
CA GLU A 85 -2.55 -11.25 16.47
C GLU A 85 -3.11 -9.85 16.16
N ARG A 86 -2.22 -8.89 15.87
CA ARG A 86 -2.56 -7.50 15.54
C ARG A 86 -2.34 -7.16 14.06
N ILE A 87 -2.08 -8.17 13.22
CA ILE A 87 -1.84 -8.00 11.79
C ILE A 87 -2.94 -8.72 11.02
N GLY A 88 -3.55 -8.02 10.05
CA GLY A 88 -4.40 -8.59 9.03
C GLY A 88 -3.63 -8.79 7.73
N TYR A 89 -3.86 -9.88 7.02
CA TYR A 89 -3.16 -10.14 5.76
C TYR A 89 -4.12 -10.62 4.67
N LEU A 90 -4.10 -9.91 3.54
CA LEU A 90 -4.76 -10.31 2.31
C LEU A 90 -3.66 -10.68 1.28
N PRO A 91 -3.44 -11.96 1.00
CA PRO A 91 -2.48 -12.39 -0.04
C PRO A 91 -3.00 -12.05 -1.45
N GLU A 92 -2.12 -12.04 -2.45
CA GLU A 92 -2.49 -11.85 -3.86
C GLU A 92 -3.52 -12.89 -4.32
N GLU A 93 -3.34 -14.15 -3.94
CA GLU A 93 -4.33 -15.22 -4.11
C GLU A 93 -4.89 -15.65 -2.76
N SER A 94 -6.19 -15.53 -2.58
CA SER A 94 -6.88 -15.94 -1.34
C SER A 94 -7.31 -17.40 -1.45
N TYR A 95 -6.66 -18.27 -0.68
CA TYR A 95 -7.00 -19.70 -0.59
C TYR A 95 -8.10 -19.94 0.44
N LEU A 96 -9.32 -19.48 0.15
CA LEU A 96 -10.49 -19.71 0.99
C LEU A 96 -11.16 -21.04 0.66
N TYR A 97 -11.81 -21.67 1.66
CA TYR A 97 -12.59 -22.89 1.48
C TYR A 97 -13.82 -22.63 0.65
N ARG A 98 -13.78 -22.98 -0.64
CA ARG A 98 -14.78 -22.62 -1.64
C ARG A 98 -16.18 -23.20 -1.42
N PHE A 99 -16.31 -24.24 -0.58
CA PHE A 99 -17.56 -24.89 -0.20
C PHE A 99 -18.28 -24.18 0.97
N LEU A 100 -17.59 -23.32 1.72
CA LEU A 100 -18.15 -22.49 2.77
C LEU A 100 -18.83 -21.25 2.16
N ASN A 101 -19.79 -20.69 2.90
CA ASN A 101 -20.34 -19.37 2.62
C ASN A 101 -19.55 -18.28 3.40
N ALA A 102 -19.92 -16.98 3.24
CA ALA A 102 -19.21 -15.89 3.89
C ALA A 102 -19.28 -15.96 5.42
N GLU A 103 -20.46 -16.27 5.99
CA GLU A 103 -20.63 -16.38 7.44
C GLU A 103 -19.80 -17.51 8.03
N GLU A 104 -19.87 -18.69 7.41
CA GLU A 104 -19.10 -19.86 7.85
C GLU A 104 -17.60 -19.61 7.76
N THR A 105 -17.16 -18.94 6.70
CA THR A 105 -15.74 -18.57 6.53
C THR A 105 -15.28 -17.66 7.64
N LEU A 106 -15.98 -16.56 7.89
CA LEU A 106 -15.58 -15.62 8.94
C LEU A 106 -15.75 -16.21 10.35
N ASP A 107 -16.79 -17.02 10.60
CA ASP A 107 -16.95 -17.74 11.87
C ASP A 107 -15.79 -18.70 12.11
N PHE A 108 -15.35 -19.42 11.09
CA PHE A 108 -14.18 -20.31 11.18
C PHE A 108 -12.92 -19.52 11.58
N TYR A 109 -12.60 -18.42 10.91
CA TYR A 109 -11.43 -17.62 11.27
C TYR A 109 -11.57 -16.95 12.64
N GLY A 110 -12.76 -16.48 13.01
CA GLY A 110 -13.01 -15.94 14.35
C GLY A 110 -12.79 -16.97 15.48
N ARG A 111 -13.04 -18.25 15.22
CA ARG A 111 -12.71 -19.34 16.16
C ARG A 111 -11.21 -19.53 16.30
N LEU A 112 -10.42 -19.41 15.22
CA LEU A 112 -8.96 -19.49 15.28
C LEU A 112 -8.34 -18.39 16.16
N PHE A 113 -9.00 -17.22 16.25
CA PHE A 113 -8.62 -16.15 17.17
C PHE A 113 -9.27 -16.26 18.56
N ASN A 114 -9.84 -17.43 18.91
CA ASN A 114 -10.48 -17.68 20.20
C ASN A 114 -11.59 -16.69 20.58
N MET A 115 -12.27 -16.09 19.61
CA MET A 115 -13.35 -15.15 19.85
C MET A 115 -14.57 -15.86 20.46
N SER A 116 -15.17 -15.27 21.51
CA SER A 116 -16.40 -15.78 22.10
C SER A 116 -17.54 -15.79 21.08
N GLY A 117 -18.50 -16.71 21.20
CA GLY A 117 -19.58 -16.89 20.24
C GLY A 117 -20.44 -15.63 20.00
N VAL A 118 -20.61 -14.79 21.02
CA VAL A 118 -21.38 -13.54 20.92
C VAL A 118 -20.58 -12.50 20.10
N VAL A 119 -19.35 -12.22 20.52
CA VAL A 119 -18.45 -11.25 19.86
C VAL A 119 -18.22 -11.66 18.42
N ARG A 120 -17.97 -12.94 18.16
CA ARG A 120 -17.73 -13.47 16.84
C ARG A 120 -18.91 -13.26 15.89
N ARG A 121 -20.16 -13.58 16.32
CA ARG A 121 -21.33 -13.34 15.51
C ARG A 121 -21.54 -11.87 15.15
N GLN A 122 -21.31 -10.96 16.11
CA GLN A 122 -21.40 -9.53 15.87
C GLN A 122 -20.33 -9.08 14.86
N ARG A 123 -19.09 -9.52 15.05
CA ARG A 123 -17.98 -9.19 14.15
C ARG A 123 -18.19 -9.71 12.74
N VAL A 124 -18.66 -10.95 12.58
CA VAL A 124 -19.00 -11.54 11.29
C VAL A 124 -20.06 -10.72 10.56
N ALA A 125 -21.15 -10.34 11.24
CA ALA A 125 -22.20 -9.52 10.64
C ALA A 125 -21.67 -8.13 10.22
N GLN A 126 -20.89 -7.48 11.09
CA GLN A 126 -20.26 -6.19 10.81
C GLN A 126 -19.36 -6.25 9.57
N LEU A 127 -18.50 -7.25 9.47
CA LEU A 127 -17.55 -7.36 8.36
C LEU A 127 -18.22 -7.71 7.04
N ILE A 128 -19.24 -8.56 7.05
CA ILE A 128 -20.02 -8.87 5.83
C ILE A 128 -20.71 -7.62 5.31
N ASN A 129 -21.29 -6.81 6.19
CA ASN A 129 -21.91 -5.54 5.84
C ASN A 129 -20.85 -4.55 5.29
N MET A 130 -19.72 -4.36 6.00
CA MET A 130 -18.63 -3.48 5.60
C MET A 130 -18.13 -3.77 4.17
N VAL A 131 -17.98 -5.05 3.82
CA VAL A 131 -17.51 -5.43 2.48
C VAL A 131 -18.63 -5.56 1.45
N GLY A 132 -19.87 -5.20 1.79
CA GLY A 132 -21.03 -5.19 0.90
C GLY A 132 -21.42 -6.57 0.36
N LEU A 133 -21.41 -7.59 1.21
CA LEU A 133 -21.70 -8.97 0.83
C LEU A 133 -22.99 -9.54 1.48
N ASP A 134 -23.84 -8.69 2.10
CA ASP A 134 -25.06 -9.13 2.79
C ASP A 134 -26.00 -9.94 1.91
N ALA A 135 -26.23 -9.49 0.68
CA ALA A 135 -27.10 -10.20 -0.27
C ALA A 135 -26.58 -11.58 -0.69
N ALA A 136 -25.27 -11.80 -0.56
CA ALA A 136 -24.60 -13.04 -0.95
C ALA A 136 -24.12 -13.87 0.24
N ARG A 137 -24.38 -13.44 1.48
CA ARG A 137 -23.79 -14.00 2.72
C ARG A 137 -23.95 -15.50 2.90
N LYS A 138 -25.04 -16.09 2.36
CA LYS A 138 -25.37 -17.53 2.44
C LYS A 138 -24.95 -18.32 1.20
N ARG A 139 -24.49 -17.65 0.13
CA ARG A 139 -24.00 -18.32 -1.08
C ARG A 139 -22.62 -18.90 -0.84
N GLN A 140 -22.31 -20.05 -1.41
CA GLN A 140 -20.98 -20.65 -1.32
C GLN A 140 -19.95 -19.81 -2.05
N LEU A 141 -18.72 -19.74 -1.51
CA LEU A 141 -17.65 -18.94 -2.09
C LEU A 141 -17.24 -19.38 -3.51
N ARG A 142 -17.54 -20.62 -3.90
CA ARG A 142 -17.33 -21.06 -5.30
C ARG A 142 -18.20 -20.32 -6.32
N GLU A 143 -19.30 -19.69 -5.87
CA GLU A 143 -20.22 -18.93 -6.68
C GLU A 143 -19.90 -17.42 -6.69
N TYR A 144 -18.88 -17.02 -5.96
CA TYR A 144 -18.46 -15.63 -5.86
C TYR A 144 -17.64 -15.22 -7.09
N SER A 145 -17.90 -14.00 -7.58
CA SER A 145 -17.02 -13.35 -8.54
C SER A 145 -15.63 -13.10 -7.92
N LYS A 146 -14.63 -12.81 -8.75
CA LYS A 146 -13.29 -12.47 -8.26
C LYS A 146 -13.32 -11.29 -7.28
N GLY A 147 -14.11 -10.23 -7.58
CA GLY A 147 -14.29 -9.09 -6.70
C GLY A 147 -14.95 -9.45 -5.37
N MET A 148 -15.99 -10.31 -5.37
CA MET A 148 -16.60 -10.81 -4.14
C MET A 148 -15.61 -11.64 -3.31
N THR A 149 -14.84 -12.52 -3.96
CA THR A 149 -13.80 -13.32 -3.29
C THR A 149 -12.72 -12.45 -2.67
N ARG A 150 -12.33 -11.36 -3.35
CA ARG A 150 -11.34 -10.42 -2.84
C ARG A 150 -11.87 -9.68 -1.61
N ARG A 151 -13.13 -9.24 -1.64
CA ARG A 151 -13.77 -8.55 -0.53
C ARG A 151 -13.97 -9.45 0.70
N ILE A 152 -14.37 -10.71 0.54
CA ILE A 152 -14.45 -11.63 1.68
C ILE A 152 -13.07 -11.99 2.22
N GLY A 153 -12.03 -12.05 1.38
CA GLY A 153 -10.63 -12.18 1.81
C GLY A 153 -10.18 -11.00 2.66
N LEU A 154 -10.57 -9.77 2.30
CA LEU A 154 -10.33 -8.60 3.13
C LEU A 154 -11.07 -8.69 4.47
N ALA A 155 -12.35 -9.07 4.46
CA ALA A 155 -13.11 -9.28 5.69
C ALA A 155 -12.46 -10.33 6.61
N GLN A 156 -11.91 -11.41 6.04
CA GLN A 156 -11.15 -12.42 6.78
C GLN A 156 -9.88 -11.82 7.40
N ALA A 157 -9.15 -10.98 6.66
CA ALA A 157 -7.96 -10.30 7.17
C ALA A 157 -8.28 -9.32 8.32
N LEU A 158 -9.54 -8.87 8.43
CA LEU A 158 -9.99 -7.91 9.44
C LEU A 158 -10.65 -8.57 10.66
N ILE A 159 -10.78 -9.90 10.70
CA ILE A 159 -11.59 -10.60 11.71
C ILE A 159 -11.15 -10.31 13.15
N ASN A 160 -9.84 -10.23 13.39
CA ASN A 160 -9.22 -10.00 14.69
C ASN A 160 -9.03 -8.50 15.03
N ASP A 161 -9.66 -7.59 14.28
CA ASP A 161 -9.54 -6.14 14.44
C ASP A 161 -8.09 -5.62 14.45
N PRO A 162 -7.30 -5.92 13.42
CA PRO A 162 -5.86 -5.63 13.40
C PRO A 162 -5.56 -4.12 13.44
N ASP A 163 -4.36 -3.77 13.95
CA ASP A 163 -3.81 -2.41 13.88
C ASP A 163 -3.07 -2.16 12.57
N LEU A 164 -2.45 -3.21 12.02
CA LEU A 164 -1.71 -3.20 10.76
C LEU A 164 -2.33 -4.17 9.77
N ILE A 165 -2.59 -3.68 8.56
CA ILE A 165 -3.19 -4.48 7.49
C ILE A 165 -2.21 -4.53 6.32
N LEU A 166 -1.85 -5.74 5.90
CA LEU A 166 -0.97 -6.00 4.78
C LEU A 166 -1.78 -6.54 3.61
N LEU A 167 -1.77 -5.83 2.48
CA LEU A 167 -2.53 -6.17 1.28
C LEU A 167 -1.58 -6.43 0.12
N ASP A 168 -1.50 -7.66 -0.36
CA ASP A 168 -0.66 -8.00 -1.51
C ASP A 168 -1.51 -7.94 -2.78
N GLU A 169 -1.23 -6.93 -3.64
CA GLU A 169 -1.92 -6.67 -4.90
C GLU A 169 -3.47 -6.66 -4.76
N PRO A 170 -4.07 -5.83 -3.87
CA PRO A 170 -5.49 -5.93 -3.50
C PRO A 170 -6.47 -5.72 -4.65
N THR A 171 -6.09 -4.96 -5.67
CA THR A 171 -6.92 -4.58 -6.83
C THR A 171 -6.65 -5.42 -8.07
N SER A 172 -5.62 -6.29 -8.04
CA SER A 172 -5.19 -7.07 -9.20
C SER A 172 -6.31 -7.93 -9.79
N GLY A 173 -6.56 -7.71 -11.09
CA GLY A 173 -7.55 -8.47 -11.87
C GLY A 173 -9.00 -8.28 -11.45
N LEU A 174 -9.31 -7.17 -10.79
CA LEU A 174 -10.67 -6.70 -10.58
C LEU A 174 -11.14 -5.89 -11.78
N ASP A 175 -12.45 -5.86 -11.98
CA ASP A 175 -13.09 -4.90 -12.88
C ASP A 175 -13.04 -3.47 -12.29
N PRO A 176 -13.34 -2.42 -13.05
CA PRO A 176 -13.28 -1.05 -12.54
C PRO A 176 -14.15 -0.79 -11.31
N ILE A 177 -15.33 -1.43 -11.23
CA ILE A 177 -16.25 -1.30 -10.09
C ILE A 177 -15.64 -1.99 -8.86
N GLY A 178 -15.10 -3.20 -9.03
CA GLY A 178 -14.45 -3.94 -7.96
C GLY A 178 -13.20 -3.23 -7.45
N THR A 179 -12.42 -2.62 -8.35
CA THR A 179 -11.26 -1.80 -8.01
C THR A 179 -11.66 -0.60 -7.17
N LYS A 180 -12.68 0.16 -7.61
CA LYS A 180 -13.20 1.30 -6.85
C LYS A 180 -13.66 0.88 -5.46
N ASN A 181 -14.49 -0.16 -5.36
CA ASN A 181 -14.98 -0.67 -4.07
C ASN A 181 -13.83 -1.07 -3.14
N MET A 182 -12.77 -1.68 -3.66
CA MET A 182 -11.60 -2.05 -2.85
C MET A 182 -10.84 -0.81 -2.36
N LYS A 183 -10.65 0.21 -3.22
CA LYS A 183 -10.05 1.50 -2.85
C LYS A 183 -10.86 2.19 -1.75
N ASP A 184 -12.17 2.25 -1.88
CA ASP A 184 -13.08 2.86 -0.91
C ASP A 184 -12.95 2.17 0.46
N LEU A 185 -12.89 0.83 0.49
CA LEU A 185 -12.67 0.05 1.72
C LEU A 185 -11.31 0.35 2.38
N ILE A 186 -10.24 0.50 1.59
CA ILE A 186 -8.91 0.84 2.13
C ILE A 186 -8.92 2.24 2.74
N ILE A 187 -9.56 3.21 2.09
CA ILE A 187 -9.72 4.58 2.60
C ILE A 187 -10.54 4.56 3.90
N GLU A 188 -11.60 3.77 3.95
CA GLU A 188 -12.41 3.62 5.17
C GLU A 188 -11.58 3.07 6.34
N LEU A 189 -10.76 2.05 6.11
CA LEU A 189 -9.86 1.50 7.12
C LEU A 189 -8.87 2.54 7.64
N ARG A 190 -8.29 3.36 6.77
CA ARG A 190 -7.44 4.50 7.16
C ARG A 190 -8.21 5.48 8.05
N ASN A 191 -9.44 5.85 7.65
CA ASN A 191 -10.29 6.78 8.41
C ASN A 191 -10.67 6.22 9.79
N GLN A 192 -10.68 4.91 9.96
CA GLN A 192 -10.82 4.23 11.26
C GLN A 192 -9.50 4.19 12.07
N GLY A 193 -8.43 4.82 11.58
CA GLY A 193 -7.12 4.86 12.25
C GLY A 193 -6.25 3.61 12.06
N LYS A 194 -6.62 2.72 11.15
CA LYS A 194 -5.81 1.54 10.82
C LYS A 194 -4.61 1.94 9.97
N THR A 195 -3.49 1.24 10.16
CA THR A 195 -2.33 1.36 9.28
C THR A 195 -2.43 0.31 8.17
N VAL A 196 -2.28 0.73 6.93
CA VAL A 196 -2.38 -0.17 5.78
C VAL A 196 -1.08 -0.13 4.98
N ILE A 197 -0.55 -1.29 4.63
CA ILE A 197 0.54 -1.44 3.66
C ILE A 197 -0.02 -2.22 2.49
N MET A 198 0.00 -1.64 1.30
CA MET A 198 -0.42 -2.35 0.09
C MET A 198 0.73 -2.44 -0.91
N SER A 199 0.88 -3.59 -1.54
CA SER A 199 1.71 -3.71 -2.73
C SER A 199 0.87 -3.47 -3.98
N SER A 200 1.45 -2.84 -4.98
CA SER A 200 0.85 -2.74 -6.30
C SER A 200 1.90 -2.58 -7.40
N HIS A 201 1.55 -3.02 -8.60
CA HIS A 201 2.23 -2.65 -9.85
C HIS A 201 1.41 -1.65 -10.66
N LEU A 202 0.19 -1.32 -10.19
CA LEU A 202 -0.74 -0.36 -10.82
C LEU A 202 -0.60 1.01 -10.13
N LEU A 203 -0.03 1.94 -10.85
CA LEU A 203 0.32 3.28 -10.37
C LEU A 203 -0.90 4.10 -9.95
N ALA A 204 -1.96 4.08 -10.78
CA ALA A 204 -3.21 4.79 -10.51
C ALA A 204 -3.87 4.35 -9.19
N ASP A 205 -3.80 3.04 -8.86
CA ASP A 205 -4.40 2.54 -7.62
C ASP A 205 -3.69 3.07 -6.38
N VAL A 206 -2.35 3.18 -6.44
CA VAL A 206 -1.53 3.69 -5.36
C VAL A 206 -1.71 5.20 -5.20
N GLN A 207 -1.79 5.93 -6.32
CA GLN A 207 -2.00 7.38 -6.33
C GLN A 207 -3.31 7.78 -5.65
N ASP A 208 -4.38 7.01 -5.87
CA ASP A 208 -5.71 7.34 -5.36
C ASP A 208 -5.86 7.05 -3.85
N VAL A 209 -5.05 6.17 -3.28
CA VAL A 209 -5.30 5.60 -1.95
C VAL A 209 -4.18 5.85 -0.96
N CYS A 210 -2.92 5.92 -1.42
CA CYS A 210 -1.76 5.97 -0.54
C CYS A 210 -1.38 7.39 -0.14
N ASP A 211 -1.02 7.57 1.13
CA ASP A 211 -0.46 8.82 1.66
C ASP A 211 1.03 8.95 1.28
N ARG A 212 1.76 7.82 1.37
CA ARG A 212 3.17 7.71 1.02
C ARG A 212 3.44 6.44 0.23
N VAL A 213 4.50 6.47 -0.57
CA VAL A 213 4.91 5.33 -1.40
C VAL A 213 6.41 5.09 -1.29
N GLY A 214 6.78 3.81 -1.40
CA GLY A 214 8.15 3.39 -1.64
C GLY A 214 8.23 2.67 -2.99
N ILE A 215 9.05 3.18 -3.90
CA ILE A 215 9.24 2.60 -5.24
C ILE A 215 10.38 1.60 -5.18
N LEU A 216 10.06 0.32 -5.39
CA LEU A 216 11.02 -0.78 -5.42
C LEU A 216 11.35 -1.16 -6.86
N TYR A 217 12.64 -1.24 -7.17
CA TYR A 217 13.15 -1.76 -8.44
C TYR A 217 14.37 -2.64 -8.23
N GLN A 218 14.33 -3.86 -8.74
CA GLN A 218 15.42 -4.86 -8.60
C GLN A 218 15.90 -5.07 -7.16
N GLY A 219 14.96 -5.04 -6.20
CA GLY A 219 15.23 -5.24 -4.78
C GLY A 219 15.79 -4.01 -4.05
N GLU A 220 15.87 -2.87 -4.70
CA GLU A 220 16.32 -1.60 -4.11
C GLU A 220 15.15 -0.62 -3.98
N LEU A 221 15.12 0.13 -2.89
CA LEU A 221 14.25 1.28 -2.73
C LEU A 221 14.83 2.44 -3.53
N LYS A 222 14.11 2.90 -4.56
CA LYS A 222 14.57 3.97 -5.46
C LYS A 222 14.07 5.33 -5.04
N GLU A 223 12.83 5.39 -4.56
CA GLU A 223 12.20 6.59 -4.05
C GLU A 223 11.33 6.26 -2.83
N LEU A 224 11.18 7.24 -1.93
CA LEU A 224 10.34 7.16 -0.75
C LEU A 224 9.84 8.58 -0.41
N GLY A 225 8.53 8.78 -0.42
CA GLY A 225 7.96 10.08 -0.11
C GLY A 225 6.44 10.09 -0.09
N ARG A 226 5.88 11.25 0.18
CA ARG A 226 4.44 11.48 0.02
C ARG A 226 4.08 11.47 -1.46
N VAL A 227 2.91 10.94 -1.79
CA VAL A 227 2.45 10.85 -3.18
C VAL A 227 2.33 12.23 -3.80
N ASP A 228 1.74 13.19 -3.08
CA ASP A 228 1.57 14.57 -3.53
C ASP A 228 2.91 15.30 -3.77
N GLU A 229 3.92 15.07 -2.90
CA GLU A 229 5.26 15.67 -3.04
C GLU A 229 6.06 15.07 -4.20
N LEU A 230 6.00 13.73 -4.37
CA LEU A 230 6.72 13.04 -5.44
C LEU A 230 6.18 13.36 -6.84
N LEU A 231 4.90 13.73 -6.92
CA LEU A 231 4.25 14.08 -8.18
C LEU A 231 4.37 15.58 -8.52
N GLN A 232 4.89 16.43 -7.61
CA GLN A 232 5.09 17.84 -7.88
C GLN A 232 6.19 18.09 -8.90
N ILE A 233 5.89 18.94 -9.89
CA ILE A 233 6.87 19.47 -10.82
C ILE A 233 7.27 20.86 -10.32
N SER A 234 8.33 20.95 -9.51
CA SER A 234 8.76 22.18 -8.84
C SER A 234 9.15 23.34 -9.77
N THR A 235 9.43 23.05 -11.05
CA THR A 235 9.78 24.06 -12.07
C THR A 235 8.58 24.73 -12.70
N GLN A 236 7.36 24.29 -12.38
CA GLN A 236 6.13 24.83 -12.94
C GLN A 236 5.21 25.28 -11.82
N THR A 237 4.43 26.31 -12.07
CA THR A 237 3.40 26.81 -11.16
C THR A 237 2.05 26.78 -11.86
N GLU A 238 1.09 26.06 -11.27
CA GLU A 238 -0.30 26.04 -11.71
C GLU A 238 -1.11 27.01 -10.86
N ILE A 239 -1.86 27.94 -11.49
CA ILE A 239 -2.79 28.84 -10.81
C ILE A 239 -4.21 28.51 -11.28
N ARG A 240 -5.10 28.03 -10.39
CA ARG A 240 -6.55 27.87 -10.62
C ARG A 240 -7.29 28.94 -9.89
N ALA A 241 -8.10 29.73 -10.60
CA ALA A 241 -8.94 30.73 -9.99
C ALA A 241 -10.36 30.61 -10.53
N GLU A 242 -11.33 30.60 -9.63
CA GLU A 242 -12.75 30.62 -9.97
C GLU A 242 -13.31 32.06 -9.82
N GLY A 243 -14.22 32.48 -10.72
CA GLY A 243 -14.93 33.73 -10.62
C GLY A 243 -14.08 34.96 -10.97
N LEU A 244 -12.94 34.82 -11.65
CA LEU A 244 -12.16 35.94 -12.14
C LEU A 244 -12.93 36.72 -13.22
N SER A 245 -13.00 38.06 -13.07
CA SER A 245 -13.49 38.92 -14.13
C SER A 245 -12.52 38.95 -15.31
N ASP A 246 -13.03 39.21 -16.53
CA ASP A 246 -12.18 39.30 -17.73
C ASP A 246 -11.08 40.37 -17.59
N GLY A 247 -11.35 41.45 -16.87
CA GLY A 247 -10.36 42.50 -16.60
C GLY A 247 -9.25 42.04 -15.65
N ALA A 248 -9.58 41.24 -14.64
CA ALA A 248 -8.60 40.65 -13.72
C ALA A 248 -7.75 39.59 -14.43
N ARG A 249 -8.37 38.75 -15.27
CA ARG A 249 -7.69 37.75 -16.07
C ARG A 249 -6.64 38.36 -16.99
N LYS A 250 -7.02 39.40 -17.76
CA LYS A 250 -6.08 40.13 -18.66
C LYS A 250 -4.90 40.75 -17.91
N LYS A 251 -5.14 41.30 -16.71
CA LYS A 251 -4.06 41.85 -15.88
C LYS A 251 -3.08 40.79 -15.42
N ILE A 252 -3.57 39.61 -15.01
CA ILE A 252 -2.73 38.51 -14.60
C ILE A 252 -1.90 37.98 -15.79
N GLU A 253 -2.53 37.80 -16.95
CA GLU A 253 -1.85 37.40 -18.19
C GLU A 253 -0.76 38.40 -18.59
N GLN A 254 -1.03 39.70 -18.46
CA GLN A 254 -0.08 40.79 -18.78
C GLN A 254 1.11 40.77 -17.82
N ILE A 255 0.88 40.64 -16.50
CA ILE A 255 1.96 40.57 -15.48
C ILE A 255 2.87 39.38 -15.76
N ILE A 256 2.30 38.22 -16.10
CA ILE A 256 3.06 37.00 -16.38
C ILE A 256 3.88 37.10 -17.68
N GLN A 257 3.31 37.76 -18.71
CA GLN A 257 4.03 38.05 -19.95
C GLN A 257 5.19 39.02 -19.74
N GLU A 258 4.99 40.08 -18.90
CA GLU A 258 6.04 41.02 -18.53
C GLU A 258 7.21 40.33 -17.81
N ASP A 259 6.94 39.28 -17.04
CA ASP A 259 7.94 38.42 -16.36
C ASP A 259 8.57 37.37 -17.29
N GLY A 260 8.15 37.28 -18.55
CA GLY A 260 8.65 36.37 -19.57
C GLY A 260 8.08 34.96 -19.47
N ALA A 261 7.00 34.76 -18.70
CA ALA A 261 6.34 33.46 -18.50
C ALA A 261 4.99 33.38 -19.26
N ALA A 262 4.51 32.17 -19.49
CA ALA A 262 3.18 31.89 -20.02
C ALA A 262 2.29 31.30 -18.92
N LEU A 263 1.12 31.90 -18.70
CA LEU A 263 0.15 31.42 -17.74
C LEU A 263 -0.68 30.28 -18.33
N ASN A 264 -0.62 29.11 -17.71
CA ASN A 264 -1.51 28.00 -18.04
C ASN A 264 -2.46 27.67 -16.86
N PHE A 265 -1.96 27.67 -15.62
CA PHE A 265 -2.69 27.32 -14.40
C PHE A 265 -2.17 28.04 -13.16
N SER A 266 -2.75 27.72 -11.95
CA SER A 266 -2.25 28.19 -10.65
C SER A 266 -2.16 27.09 -9.60
N GLY A 267 -0.98 26.70 -9.21
CA GLY A 267 -0.57 25.61 -8.30
C GLY A 267 0.71 24.97 -8.79
N HIS A 268 1.10 23.87 -8.23
CA HIS A 268 2.19 23.06 -8.77
C HIS A 268 1.57 21.99 -9.67
N PRO A 269 1.89 21.95 -10.99
CA PRO A 269 1.41 20.86 -11.83
C PRO A 269 1.96 19.53 -11.32
N THR A 270 1.16 18.49 -11.47
CA THR A 270 1.54 17.12 -11.08
C THR A 270 1.79 16.28 -12.32
N THR A 271 2.81 15.44 -12.25
CA THR A 271 2.97 14.30 -13.17
C THR A 271 2.15 13.12 -12.65
N THR A 272 1.96 12.09 -13.44
CA THR A 272 1.35 10.83 -12.99
C THR A 272 2.38 9.96 -12.30
N LEU A 273 1.95 9.05 -11.39
CA LEU A 273 2.84 8.03 -10.82
C LEU A 273 3.48 7.15 -11.90
N GLU A 274 2.78 6.96 -13.03
CA GLU A 274 3.30 6.21 -14.16
C GLU A 274 4.51 6.89 -14.80
N GLU A 275 4.43 8.19 -15.05
CA GLU A 275 5.54 8.98 -15.59
C GLU A 275 6.72 9.03 -14.61
N LEU A 276 6.44 9.27 -13.32
CA LEU A 276 7.48 9.23 -12.28
C LEU A 276 8.19 7.89 -12.24
N PHE A 277 7.43 6.78 -12.27
CA PHE A 277 7.97 5.43 -12.27
C PHE A 277 8.86 5.18 -13.51
N LEU A 278 8.39 5.53 -14.70
CA LEU A 278 9.16 5.36 -15.94
C LEU A 278 10.46 6.16 -15.91
N ASN A 279 10.44 7.39 -15.39
CA ASN A 279 11.64 8.21 -15.24
C ASN A 279 12.65 7.58 -14.27
N ILE A 280 12.18 7.06 -13.13
CA ILE A 280 13.04 6.38 -12.14
C ILE A 280 13.70 5.14 -12.75
N ILE A 281 12.96 4.35 -13.53
CA ILE A 281 13.50 3.17 -14.21
C ILE A 281 14.56 3.57 -15.25
N ALA A 282 14.26 4.55 -16.09
CA ALA A 282 15.20 5.04 -17.11
C ALA A 282 16.51 5.57 -16.49
N GLU A 283 16.41 6.34 -15.38
CA GLU A 283 17.59 6.80 -14.65
C GLU A 283 18.37 5.66 -13.98
N SER A 284 17.68 4.62 -13.52
CA SER A 284 18.29 3.45 -12.89
C SER A 284 19.06 2.58 -13.88
N GLU A 285 18.57 2.46 -15.10
CA GLU A 285 19.26 1.79 -16.20
C GLU A 285 20.46 2.58 -16.70
N ALA A 286 20.34 3.91 -16.76
CA ALA A 286 21.42 4.80 -17.17
C ALA A 286 22.56 4.92 -16.13
N ARG A 287 22.26 4.67 -14.83
CA ARG A 287 23.21 4.82 -13.72
C ARG A 287 23.03 3.71 -12.68
N PRO A 288 23.47 2.49 -12.93
CA PRO A 288 23.38 1.41 -11.96
C PRO A 288 24.22 1.74 -10.70
N GLY A 289 23.57 1.71 -9.53
CA GLY A 289 24.24 1.87 -8.21
C GLY A 289 24.00 3.18 -7.46
N ARG A 290 23.20 4.11 -7.95
CA ARG A 290 22.85 5.33 -7.19
C ARG A 290 21.81 5.00 -6.12
N ARG A 291 22.17 5.22 -4.83
CA ARG A 291 21.26 5.10 -3.69
C ARG A 291 20.26 6.27 -3.64
N VAL A 292 19.08 6.01 -3.09
CA VAL A 292 18.04 7.03 -2.79
C VAL A 292 18.65 8.16 -1.97
N ARG A 293 18.46 9.39 -2.40
CA ARG A 293 18.66 10.56 -1.53
C ARG A 293 17.48 10.60 -0.56
N GLY A 294 17.71 10.14 0.66
CA GLY A 294 16.80 10.43 1.76
C GLY A 294 16.67 11.96 1.89
N GLY A 295 15.50 12.48 1.58
CA GLY A 295 15.18 13.88 1.79
C GLY A 295 15.04 14.16 3.28
N ALA A 296 16.16 14.36 3.97
CA ALA A 296 16.19 15.17 5.17
C ALA A 296 16.82 16.50 4.76
N LYS A 297 16.02 17.51 4.61
CA LYS A 297 16.44 18.90 4.79
C LYS A 297 15.59 19.48 5.91
N GLU A 298 16.33 19.99 6.88
CA GLU A 298 15.93 20.79 8.03
C GLU A 298 14.97 21.93 7.67
#